data_1bc5f20a6d6aef22d571c23a5da3f37f
#
_entry.id   1bc5f20a6d6aef22d571c23a5da3f37f
#
_cell.length_a   1.000
_cell.length_b   1.000
_cell.length_c   1.000
_cell.angle_alpha   90.00
_cell.angle_beta   90.00
_cell.angle_gamma   90.00
#
_symmetry.space_group_name_H-M   'P 1'
#
loop_
_entity.id
_entity.type
_entity.pdbx_description
1 polymer ?
#
loop_
_entity_poly.entity_id
_entity_poly.type
_entity_poly.pdbx_seq_one_letter_code
_entity_poly.pdbx_strand_id
1 'polypeptide(L)'
;MSEPLSPKLWEKWAAARVWAVARAPYLSGALLALDPIVAPDEIRHFPVDTAWHVYVGAKELERRSVPEVGFWLIHQTGHLLREHARRYPGTNERLERRHWNLAADAEINDDLTDLPLPPDAITPARLELPEGWTAEQYHQALSVRVQEGDRLRDEQPAERNRSLGRAERPPTADGGSSRDPQPMDRTNVRDEQPADCGSGCDGQPRPWETDRPGLSATGARLTALDTARRIRERLDARDDVPAGWLRWADQVLEPTINWRRHLATTIRHGLAQAAGRVDYTYRTPSRRAAALPGIVLPSLHRPAPSVTVLIDTSGSITEGLLGQALAEVTGVLRAVGVGRRKVTVISCDAQAYRPQTLARITDLQLGGGGGTDLRAGFEAAQASGPPPDLIIALTDGRTPWPDRPPTRSRVVVGLLDKGGQAPAWARTVQIGEE
;
A
#
# COMPACT_ATOMS: atom_id res chain seq x y z
N MET A 1 36.85 1.21 -6.45
CA MET A 1 36.69 -0.01 -5.63
C MET A 1 37.04 0.37 -4.21
N SER A 2 36.12 0.20 -3.27
CA SER A 2 36.36 0.49 -1.85
C SER A 2 37.38 -0.51 -1.28
N GLU A 3 38.31 -0.05 -0.43
CA GLU A 3 39.22 -0.95 0.25
C GLU A 3 38.43 -1.91 1.18
N PRO A 4 38.88 -3.16 1.33
CA PRO A 4 38.22 -4.10 2.24
C PRO A 4 38.35 -3.60 3.69
N LEU A 5 37.30 -3.81 4.49
CA LEU A 5 37.32 -3.51 5.92
C LEU A 5 38.40 -4.31 6.63
N SER A 6 39.13 -3.69 7.58
CA SER A 6 40.10 -4.37 8.41
C SER A 6 39.41 -5.44 9.30
N PRO A 7 40.12 -6.50 9.74
CA PRO A 7 39.54 -7.50 10.65
C PRO A 7 38.90 -6.89 11.91
N LYS A 8 39.52 -5.86 12.47
CA LYS A 8 38.99 -5.13 13.64
C LYS A 8 37.65 -4.44 13.37
N LEU A 9 37.47 -3.87 12.18
CA LEU A 9 36.21 -3.27 11.79
C LEU A 9 35.13 -4.33 11.56
N TRP A 10 35.50 -5.49 11.02
CA TRP A 10 34.57 -6.61 10.90
C TRP A 10 34.14 -7.17 12.26
N GLU A 11 35.04 -7.25 13.24
CA GLU A 11 34.71 -7.62 14.61
C GLU A 11 33.74 -6.61 15.23
N LYS A 12 33.97 -5.30 15.03
CA LYS A 12 33.07 -4.25 15.50
C LYS A 12 31.69 -4.33 14.86
N TRP A 13 31.63 -4.58 13.54
CA TRP A 13 30.39 -4.81 12.81
C TRP A 13 29.62 -6.01 13.38
N ALA A 14 30.30 -7.14 13.58
CA ALA A 14 29.70 -8.33 14.17
C ALA A 14 29.16 -8.07 15.59
N ALA A 15 29.94 -7.35 16.41
CA ALA A 15 29.52 -6.95 17.76
C ALA A 15 28.26 -6.06 17.72
N ALA A 16 28.16 -5.13 16.76
CA ALA A 16 27.00 -4.28 16.58
C ALA A 16 25.75 -5.07 16.15
N ARG A 17 25.89 -6.06 15.29
CA ARG A 17 24.78 -6.98 14.93
C ARG A 17 24.31 -7.79 16.13
N VAL A 18 25.22 -8.32 16.92
CA VAL A 18 24.89 -9.04 18.16
C VAL A 18 24.17 -8.14 19.15
N TRP A 19 24.65 -6.90 19.32
CA TRP A 19 24.01 -5.91 20.16
C TRP A 19 22.57 -5.60 19.67
N ALA A 20 22.38 -5.40 18.37
CA ALA A 20 21.06 -5.13 17.76
C ALA A 20 20.10 -6.30 17.99
N VAL A 21 20.55 -7.54 17.77
CA VAL A 21 19.75 -8.74 18.04
C VAL A 21 19.40 -8.86 19.52
N ALA A 22 20.32 -8.53 20.43
CA ALA A 22 20.04 -8.58 21.86
C ALA A 22 19.00 -7.54 22.31
N ARG A 23 18.93 -6.37 21.65
CA ARG A 23 17.98 -5.30 21.96
C ARG A 23 16.63 -5.46 21.27
N ALA A 24 16.61 -5.96 20.05
CA ALA A 24 15.40 -6.24 19.29
C ALA A 24 15.37 -7.70 18.79
N PRO A 25 15.25 -8.69 19.72
CA PRO A 25 15.37 -10.11 19.35
C PRO A 25 14.29 -10.60 18.40
N TYR A 26 13.13 -9.94 18.35
CA TYR A 26 12.08 -10.21 17.38
C TYR A 26 12.48 -9.82 15.94
N LEU A 27 13.44 -8.90 15.76
CA LEU A 27 14.01 -8.53 14.46
C LEU A 27 15.21 -9.39 14.05
N SER A 28 15.61 -10.39 14.84
CA SER A 28 16.86 -11.15 14.63
C SER A 28 16.97 -11.75 13.23
N GLY A 29 15.88 -12.32 12.70
CA GLY A 29 15.85 -12.87 11.34
C GLY A 29 16.15 -11.82 10.28
N ALA A 30 15.53 -10.65 10.38
CA ALA A 30 15.70 -9.54 9.46
C ALA A 30 17.09 -8.89 9.58
N LEU A 31 17.58 -8.66 10.80
CA LEU A 31 18.93 -8.14 11.06
C LEU A 31 20.03 -9.05 10.50
N LEU A 32 19.83 -10.38 10.54
CA LEU A 32 20.77 -11.34 9.98
C LEU A 32 20.64 -11.53 8.47
N ALA A 33 19.52 -11.13 7.88
CA ALA A 33 19.31 -11.15 6.43
C ALA A 33 19.99 -9.97 5.70
N LEU A 34 20.42 -8.91 6.41
CA LEU A 34 21.18 -7.83 5.83
C LEU A 34 22.53 -8.32 5.30
N ASP A 35 22.82 -8.10 4.01
CA ASP A 35 24.11 -8.44 3.37
C ASP A 35 25.03 -7.20 3.37
N PRO A 36 26.13 -7.18 4.14
CA PRO A 36 27.02 -6.03 4.22
C PRO A 36 27.88 -5.87 2.97
N ILE A 37 27.81 -4.69 2.37
CA ILE A 37 28.64 -4.26 1.25
C ILE A 37 29.57 -3.14 1.71
N VAL A 38 30.87 -3.29 1.45
CA VAL A 38 31.83 -2.21 1.75
C VAL A 38 31.56 -1.05 0.80
N ALA A 39 31.31 0.12 1.37
CA ALA A 39 30.92 1.33 0.67
C ALA A 39 32.01 2.41 0.74
N PRO A 40 31.94 3.47 -0.09
CA PRO A 40 32.81 4.64 0.03
C PRO A 40 32.76 5.27 1.43
N ASP A 41 33.87 5.88 1.83
CA ASP A 41 34.05 6.47 3.16
C ASP A 41 33.11 7.65 3.49
N GLU A 42 32.51 8.25 2.48
CA GLU A 42 31.52 9.33 2.60
C GLU A 42 30.16 8.83 3.05
N ILE A 43 29.89 7.53 2.92
CA ILE A 43 28.61 6.92 3.28
C ILE A 43 28.45 6.89 4.79
N ARG A 44 27.29 7.37 5.25
CA ARG A 44 26.92 7.46 6.67
C ARG A 44 25.65 6.67 6.95
N HIS A 45 25.40 6.37 8.22
CA HIS A 45 24.14 5.78 8.71
C HIS A 45 23.82 4.39 8.18
N PHE A 46 24.81 3.73 7.53
CA PHE A 46 24.67 2.35 7.03
C PHE A 46 23.41 2.14 6.15
N PRO A 47 23.22 2.93 5.08
CA PRO A 47 22.02 2.88 4.25
C PRO A 47 21.80 1.49 3.66
N VAL A 48 20.53 1.22 3.29
CA VAL A 48 20.13 -0.05 2.69
C VAL A 48 19.50 0.16 1.33
N ASP A 49 19.61 -0.84 0.45
CA ASP A 49 18.86 -0.89 -0.79
C ASP A 49 17.64 -1.85 -0.71
N THR A 50 16.83 -1.84 -1.72
CA THR A 50 15.64 -2.70 -1.80
C THR A 50 15.96 -4.19 -1.92
N ALA A 51 17.23 -4.55 -2.20
CA ALA A 51 17.73 -5.92 -2.25
C ALA A 51 18.32 -6.41 -0.92
N TRP A 52 18.18 -5.63 0.17
CA TRP A 52 18.66 -5.96 1.52
C TRP A 52 20.19 -5.93 1.67
N HIS A 53 20.90 -5.24 0.79
CA HIS A 53 22.28 -4.90 1.06
C HIS A 53 22.34 -3.73 2.05
N VAL A 54 23.30 -3.78 2.98
CA VAL A 54 23.61 -2.68 3.89
C VAL A 54 25.02 -2.16 3.59
N TYR A 55 25.14 -0.87 3.37
CA TYR A 55 26.36 -0.24 2.88
C TYR A 55 27.19 0.29 4.04
N VAL A 56 28.40 -0.25 4.18
CA VAL A 56 29.28 -0.05 5.34
C VAL A 56 30.47 0.80 4.95
N GLY A 57 30.44 2.10 5.31
CA GLY A 57 31.57 3.00 5.20
C GLY A 57 32.56 2.76 6.34
N ALA A 58 33.86 2.59 6.03
CA ALA A 58 34.87 2.28 7.04
C ALA A 58 35.00 3.39 8.08
N LYS A 59 35.05 4.66 7.67
CA LYS A 59 35.14 5.82 8.58
C LYS A 59 33.90 5.96 9.47
N GLU A 60 32.72 5.70 8.94
CA GLU A 60 31.49 5.75 9.73
C GLU A 60 31.48 4.64 10.76
N LEU A 61 31.85 3.43 10.38
CA LEU A 61 31.96 2.29 11.31
C LEU A 61 33.04 2.53 12.38
N GLU A 62 34.15 3.17 12.04
CA GLU A 62 35.20 3.51 13.00
C GLU A 62 34.74 4.58 14.02
N ARG A 63 34.05 5.59 13.56
CA ARG A 63 33.60 6.74 14.35
C ARG A 63 32.51 6.39 15.36
N ARG A 64 31.54 5.56 14.96
CA ARG A 64 30.37 5.20 15.79
C ARG A 64 30.72 4.15 16.86
N SER A 65 30.10 4.22 18.01
CA SER A 65 30.15 3.15 19.00
C SER A 65 29.35 1.92 18.54
N VAL A 66 29.59 0.75 19.16
CA VAL A 66 28.85 -0.47 18.89
C VAL A 66 27.32 -0.28 19.07
N PRO A 67 26.82 0.35 20.15
CA PRO A 67 25.39 0.66 20.28
C PRO A 67 24.82 1.55 19.18
N GLU A 68 25.56 2.59 18.74
CA GLU A 68 25.09 3.47 17.67
C GLU A 68 25.00 2.73 16.33
N VAL A 69 26.00 1.89 15.99
CA VAL A 69 25.93 1.05 14.80
C VAL A 69 24.75 0.09 14.90
N GLY A 70 24.56 -0.55 16.06
CA GLY A 70 23.44 -1.44 16.30
C GLY A 70 22.08 -0.74 16.18
N PHE A 71 21.96 0.49 16.67
CA PHE A 71 20.77 1.32 16.50
C PHE A 71 20.46 1.53 15.00
N TRP A 72 21.47 1.98 14.22
CA TRP A 72 21.27 2.21 12.79
C TRP A 72 20.93 0.92 12.04
N LEU A 73 21.43 -0.24 12.45
CA LEU A 73 21.03 -1.52 11.85
C LEU A 73 19.57 -1.85 12.11
N ILE A 74 19.07 -1.61 13.33
CA ILE A 74 17.64 -1.77 13.65
C ILE A 74 16.80 -0.79 12.83
N HIS A 75 17.21 0.48 12.77
CA HIS A 75 16.56 1.53 11.99
C HIS A 75 16.47 1.16 10.50
N GLN A 76 17.59 0.79 9.88
CA GLN A 76 17.62 0.41 8.47
C GLN A 76 16.77 -0.84 8.17
N THR A 77 16.78 -1.82 9.08
CA THR A 77 15.89 -2.98 9.00
C THR A 77 14.41 -2.54 9.04
N GLY A 78 14.10 -1.50 9.79
CA GLY A 78 12.78 -0.89 9.83
C GLY A 78 12.28 -0.40 8.47
N HIS A 79 13.14 0.29 7.70
CA HIS A 79 12.78 0.73 6.34
C HIS A 79 12.40 -0.45 5.44
N LEU A 80 13.16 -1.54 5.48
CA LEU A 80 12.94 -2.72 4.64
C LEU A 80 11.67 -3.48 5.04
N LEU A 81 11.47 -3.72 6.34
CA LEU A 81 10.31 -4.45 6.84
C LEU A 81 9.01 -3.67 6.64
N ARG A 82 9.03 -2.35 6.80
CA ARG A 82 7.89 -1.46 6.59
C ARG A 82 7.69 -1.09 5.12
N GLU A 83 8.55 -1.58 4.22
CA GLU A 83 8.47 -1.35 2.78
C GLU A 83 8.39 0.14 2.42
N HIS A 84 9.16 1.02 3.08
CA HIS A 84 9.08 2.47 2.88
C HIS A 84 9.31 2.88 1.43
N ALA A 85 10.23 2.21 0.73
CA ALA A 85 10.47 2.43 -0.70
C ALA A 85 9.23 2.20 -1.57
N ARG A 86 8.41 1.20 -1.22
CA ARG A 86 7.16 0.88 -1.94
C ARG A 86 6.02 1.82 -1.55
N ARG A 87 6.00 2.28 -0.31
CA ARG A 87 4.99 3.19 0.25
C ARG A 87 5.20 4.64 -0.17
N TYR A 88 6.37 4.99 -0.73
CA TYR A 88 6.67 6.34 -1.20
C TYR A 88 5.63 6.79 -2.25
N PRO A 89 4.98 7.95 -2.09
CA PRO A 89 3.88 8.38 -2.94
C PRO A 89 4.27 8.76 -4.38
N GLY A 90 5.54 8.61 -4.75
CA GLY A 90 5.96 8.60 -6.16
C GLY A 90 6.11 9.95 -6.86
N THR A 91 6.12 11.06 -6.13
CA THR A 91 6.47 12.36 -6.75
C THR A 91 7.98 12.49 -6.89
N ASN A 92 8.47 12.89 -8.08
CA ASN A 92 9.91 13.00 -8.35
C ASN A 92 10.53 14.31 -7.81
N GLU A 93 9.79 15.09 -7.07
CA GLU A 93 10.27 16.35 -6.52
C GLU A 93 11.24 16.12 -5.35
N ARG A 94 12.40 16.80 -5.39
CA ARG A 94 13.46 16.66 -4.37
C ARG A 94 12.96 16.99 -2.95
N LEU A 95 12.05 17.96 -2.83
CA LEU A 95 11.49 18.38 -1.55
C LEU A 95 10.56 17.31 -0.98
N GLU A 96 9.67 16.75 -1.78
CA GLU A 96 8.76 15.69 -1.40
C GLU A 96 9.50 14.45 -0.91
N ARG A 97 10.58 14.07 -1.61
CA ARG A 97 11.43 12.95 -1.19
C ARG A 97 12.12 13.21 0.15
N ARG A 98 12.60 14.45 0.36
CA ARG A 98 13.18 14.82 1.65
C ARG A 98 12.17 14.71 2.77
N HIS A 99 10.94 15.19 2.56
CA HIS A 99 9.86 15.06 3.56
C HIS A 99 9.51 13.60 3.83
N TRP A 100 9.51 12.76 2.78
CA TRP A 100 9.30 11.33 2.96
C TRP A 100 10.40 10.69 3.80
N ASN A 101 11.67 11.00 3.53
CA ASN A 101 12.79 10.44 4.29
C ASN A 101 12.70 10.86 5.78
N LEU A 102 12.41 12.13 6.07
CA LEU A 102 12.17 12.59 7.44
C LEU A 102 10.98 11.88 8.11
N ALA A 103 9.90 11.68 7.38
CA ALA A 103 8.70 11.02 7.84
C ALA A 103 8.90 9.53 8.13
N ALA A 104 9.62 8.84 7.24
CA ALA A 104 9.96 7.43 7.38
C ALA A 104 10.93 7.19 8.55
N ASP A 105 11.91 8.09 8.73
CA ASP A 105 12.81 8.07 9.86
C ASP A 105 12.06 8.28 11.19
N ALA A 106 11.12 9.23 11.22
CA ALA A 106 10.32 9.50 12.41
C ALA A 106 9.43 8.30 12.78
N GLU A 107 8.79 7.64 11.82
CA GLU A 107 7.98 6.43 12.07
C GLU A 107 8.80 5.31 12.71
N ILE A 108 10.05 5.10 12.26
CA ILE A 108 10.91 4.06 12.84
C ILE A 108 11.43 4.47 14.20
N ASN A 109 11.96 5.69 14.32
CA ASN A 109 12.63 6.15 15.53
C ASN A 109 11.65 6.37 16.69
N ASP A 110 10.37 6.54 16.41
CA ASP A 110 9.29 6.53 17.39
C ASP A 110 9.23 5.22 18.20
N ASP A 111 9.45 4.11 17.52
CA ASP A 111 9.49 2.78 18.14
C ASP A 111 10.87 2.40 18.72
N LEU A 112 11.85 3.29 18.65
CA LEU A 112 13.22 3.05 19.12
C LEU A 112 13.62 3.94 20.31
N THR A 113 12.66 4.60 20.94
CA THR A 113 12.90 5.56 22.03
C THR A 113 13.54 4.93 23.28
N ASP A 114 13.35 3.62 23.48
CA ASP A 114 13.97 2.87 24.58
C ASP A 114 15.46 2.52 24.32
N LEU A 115 15.96 2.81 23.12
CA LEU A 115 17.35 2.61 22.74
C LEU A 115 18.14 3.93 22.88
N PRO A 116 19.47 3.86 23.03
CA PRO A 116 20.31 5.06 23.02
C PRO A 116 20.28 5.69 21.63
N LEU A 117 19.38 6.68 21.45
CA LEU A 117 19.20 7.42 20.21
C LEU A 117 20.46 8.21 19.85
N PRO A 118 21.05 8.04 18.65
CA PRO A 118 22.09 8.92 18.15
C PRO A 118 21.60 10.38 18.03
N PRO A 119 22.49 11.40 18.22
CA PRO A 119 22.08 12.81 18.17
C PRO A 119 21.50 13.25 16.81
N ASP A 120 21.82 12.52 15.75
CA ASP A 120 21.37 12.74 14.37
C ASP A 120 20.12 11.92 14.00
N ALA A 121 19.54 11.16 14.92
CA ALA A 121 18.28 10.46 14.69
C ALA A 121 17.11 11.45 14.66
N ILE A 122 16.26 11.34 13.65
CA ILE A 122 15.03 12.15 13.50
C ILE A 122 13.91 11.44 14.23
N THR A 123 13.32 12.11 15.21
CA THR A 123 12.18 11.63 16.00
C THR A 123 10.95 12.49 15.77
N PRO A 124 9.72 12.01 16.08
CA PRO A 124 8.52 12.84 16.05
C PRO A 124 8.65 14.11 16.88
N ALA A 125 9.21 14.01 18.09
CA ALA A 125 9.45 15.15 18.97
C ALA A 125 10.37 16.21 18.34
N ARG A 126 11.40 15.80 17.61
CA ARG A 126 12.29 16.71 16.88
C ARG A 126 11.59 17.42 15.73
N LEU A 127 10.60 16.78 15.12
CA LEU A 127 9.75 17.36 14.08
C LEU A 127 8.56 18.16 14.67
N GLU A 128 8.41 18.22 15.98
CA GLU A 128 7.26 18.81 16.67
C GLU A 128 5.93 18.20 16.19
N LEU A 129 5.90 16.87 16.02
CA LEU A 129 4.75 16.09 15.56
C LEU A 129 4.38 15.03 16.62
N PRO A 130 3.11 14.60 16.67
CA PRO A 130 2.67 13.57 17.61
C PRO A 130 3.38 12.23 17.35
N GLU A 131 3.53 11.43 18.42
CA GLU A 131 3.99 10.05 18.35
C GLU A 131 2.92 9.13 17.79
N GLY A 132 3.32 7.93 17.33
CA GLY A 132 2.43 6.87 16.90
C GLY A 132 1.87 7.01 15.49
N TRP A 133 2.37 7.94 14.68
CA TRP A 133 1.94 8.15 13.31
C TRP A 133 2.68 7.25 12.33
N THR A 134 2.07 7.03 11.15
CA THR A 134 2.72 6.38 10.01
C THR A 134 3.53 7.39 9.18
N ALA A 135 4.43 6.89 8.32
CA ALA A 135 5.22 7.75 7.44
C ALA A 135 4.35 8.65 6.55
N GLU A 136 3.20 8.15 6.09
CA GLU A 136 2.25 8.94 5.29
C GLU A 136 1.67 10.12 6.07
N GLN A 137 1.32 9.91 7.36
CA GLN A 137 0.77 10.95 8.22
C GLN A 137 1.82 12.02 8.53
N TYR A 138 3.04 11.61 8.86
CA TYR A 138 4.17 12.54 9.04
C TYR A 138 4.48 13.30 7.74
N HIS A 139 4.53 12.61 6.60
CA HIS A 139 4.79 13.22 5.31
C HIS A 139 3.74 14.27 4.95
N GLN A 140 2.45 13.97 5.14
CA GLN A 140 1.36 14.90 4.90
C GLN A 140 1.49 16.16 5.77
N ALA A 141 1.80 16.01 7.05
CA ALA A 141 1.97 17.14 7.96
C ALA A 141 3.16 18.03 7.59
N LEU A 142 4.28 17.42 7.17
CA LEU A 142 5.45 18.16 6.71
C LEU A 142 5.16 18.94 5.41
N SER A 143 4.45 18.32 4.46
CA SER A 143 4.08 18.97 3.19
C SER A 143 3.14 20.15 3.40
N VAL A 144 2.15 20.04 4.29
CA VAL A 144 1.23 21.15 4.63
C VAL A 144 1.99 22.32 5.26
N ARG A 145 2.91 22.08 6.22
CA ARG A 145 3.70 23.14 6.87
C ARG A 145 4.52 23.96 5.87
N VAL A 146 5.06 23.33 4.83
CA VAL A 146 5.83 24.05 3.80
C VAL A 146 4.91 24.92 2.94
N GLN A 147 3.75 24.40 2.53
CA GLN A 147 2.77 25.17 1.76
C GLN A 147 2.25 26.39 2.52
N GLU A 148 1.99 26.26 3.83
CA GLU A 148 1.60 27.38 4.68
C GLU A 148 2.73 28.40 4.83
N GLY A 149 3.97 27.96 5.03
CA GLY A 149 5.14 28.83 5.12
C GLY A 149 5.42 29.60 3.82
N ASP A 150 5.16 29.01 2.67
CA ASP A 150 5.29 29.69 1.37
C ASP A 150 4.16 30.68 1.13
N ARG A 151 2.91 30.36 1.47
CA ARG A 151 1.77 31.31 1.43
C ARG A 151 2.01 32.55 2.29
N LEU A 152 2.49 32.38 3.51
CA LEU A 152 2.80 33.50 4.42
C LEU A 152 3.96 34.37 3.91
N ARG A 153 4.86 33.85 3.07
CA ARG A 153 5.93 34.64 2.44
C ARG A 153 5.42 35.43 1.24
N ASP A 154 4.51 34.87 0.47
CA ASP A 154 3.90 35.53 -0.70
C ASP A 154 2.93 36.64 -0.27
N GLU A 155 2.32 36.54 0.93
CA GLU A 155 1.43 37.53 1.51
C GLU A 155 2.16 38.69 2.23
N GLN A 156 3.49 38.65 2.39
CA GLN A 156 4.26 39.79 2.91
C GLN A 156 4.60 40.76 1.76
N PRO A 157 3.98 41.96 1.70
CA PRO A 157 4.30 42.94 0.65
C PRO A 157 5.76 43.36 0.76
N ALA A 158 6.37 43.63 -0.40
CA ALA A 158 7.74 44.13 -0.56
C ALA A 158 7.91 45.57 -0.02
N GLU A 159 7.64 45.82 1.27
CA GLU A 159 7.72 47.12 1.93
C GLU A 159 8.98 47.37 2.77
N ARG A 160 10.05 46.64 2.56
CA ARG A 160 11.31 46.88 3.31
C ARG A 160 12.54 47.22 2.46
N ASN A 161 12.36 47.95 1.36
CA ASN A 161 13.54 48.40 0.63
C ASN A 161 13.48 49.87 0.21
N ARG A 162 12.89 50.76 1.03
CA ARG A 162 12.97 52.21 0.85
C ARG A 162 13.11 52.93 2.18
N SER A 163 14.24 52.78 2.87
CA SER A 163 14.75 53.82 3.78
C SER A 163 16.07 53.36 4.42
N LEU A 164 17.16 53.48 3.72
CA LEU A 164 18.47 53.64 4.33
C LEU A 164 19.07 54.94 3.78
N GLY A 165 18.47 56.04 4.21
CA GLY A 165 19.08 57.34 4.27
C GLY A 165 19.94 57.44 5.55
N ARG A 166 21.20 57.62 5.35
CA ARG A 166 22.28 57.98 6.22
C ARG A 166 21.87 58.87 7.38
N ALA A 167 22.14 58.47 8.63
CA ALA A 167 22.31 59.38 9.78
C ALA A 167 23.32 58.80 10.78
N GLU A 168 24.16 59.68 11.22
CA GLU A 168 25.39 59.56 12.01
C GLU A 168 25.16 59.02 13.44
N ARG A 169 26.19 58.41 13.98
CA ARG A 169 26.37 57.95 15.36
C ARG A 169 26.82 59.12 16.28
N PRO A 170 26.37 59.16 17.50
CA PRO A 170 27.31 59.40 18.61
C PRO A 170 27.11 58.42 19.79
N PRO A 171 28.03 58.44 20.78
CA PRO A 171 28.38 57.25 21.54
C PRO A 171 27.93 57.28 23.01
N THR A 172 28.06 56.07 23.65
CA THR A 172 28.27 55.78 25.08
C THR A 172 27.10 55.97 26.07
N ALA A 173 26.68 54.94 26.78
CA ALA A 173 27.07 54.54 28.13
C ALA A 173 26.15 53.48 28.74
N ASP A 174 26.79 52.52 29.30
CA ASP A 174 26.48 51.71 30.52
C ASP A 174 25.07 51.24 30.88
N GLY A 175 25.02 49.96 31.17
CA GLY A 175 24.44 49.40 32.38
C GLY A 175 23.09 48.75 32.28
N GLY A 176 23.02 47.46 32.53
CA GLY A 176 21.79 46.81 32.95
C GLY A 176 21.45 45.48 32.26
N SER A 177 22.02 44.42 32.79
CA SER A 177 21.64 43.04 32.48
C SER A 177 20.19 42.78 32.90
N SER A 178 19.31 42.61 31.97
CA SER A 178 18.10 41.79 32.14
C SER A 178 17.99 40.92 30.88
N ARG A 179 18.36 39.66 31.03
CA ARG A 179 18.14 38.62 30.00
C ARG A 179 16.67 38.28 30.02
N ASP A 180 15.90 38.90 29.14
CA ASP A 180 14.64 38.33 28.69
C ASP A 180 14.96 37.01 27.97
N PRO A 181 14.19 35.93 28.21
CA PRO A 181 14.37 34.70 27.48
C PRO A 181 14.03 34.98 26.01
N GLN A 182 15.04 34.88 25.15
CA GLN A 182 14.85 34.90 23.69
C GLN A 182 13.85 33.79 23.33
N PRO A 183 12.87 34.03 22.46
CA PRO A 183 12.02 32.98 21.95
C PRO A 183 12.94 31.99 21.25
N MET A 184 12.85 30.70 21.65
CA MET A 184 13.54 29.61 20.99
C MET A 184 13.32 29.73 19.48
N ASP A 185 14.41 29.80 18.78
CA ASP A 185 14.48 29.81 17.32
C ASP A 185 13.66 28.61 16.82
N ARG A 186 12.55 28.89 16.15
CA ARG A 186 11.71 27.86 15.53
C ARG A 186 12.58 27.18 14.50
N THR A 187 13.15 26.03 14.85
CA THR A 187 13.92 25.18 13.96
C THR A 187 13.07 24.90 12.72
N ASN A 188 13.40 25.55 11.67
CA ASN A 188 12.71 25.45 10.39
C ASN A 188 12.94 24.02 9.91
N VAL A 189 11.91 23.24 9.69
CA VAL A 189 11.96 21.89 9.09
C VAL A 189 12.84 21.86 7.81
N ARG A 190 13.05 23.01 7.20
CA ARG A 190 13.96 23.22 6.07
C ARG A 190 15.44 23.00 6.40
N ASP A 191 15.85 23.12 7.65
CA ASP A 191 17.26 22.97 8.07
C ASP A 191 17.59 21.55 8.54
N GLU A 192 16.57 20.72 8.84
CA GLU A 192 16.80 19.33 9.20
C GLU A 192 17.19 18.53 7.95
N GLN A 193 18.36 17.88 8.02
CA GLN A 193 18.82 16.97 6.97
C GLN A 193 18.52 15.53 7.39
N PRO A 194 17.65 14.81 6.64
CA PRO A 194 17.43 13.39 6.90
C PRO A 194 18.73 12.61 6.69
N ALA A 195 18.88 11.50 7.40
CA ALA A 195 19.86 10.51 7.06
C ALA A 195 19.63 10.03 5.61
N ASP A 196 20.69 9.80 4.83
CA ASP A 196 20.53 9.08 3.58
C ASP A 196 20.43 7.59 3.90
N CYS A 197 19.20 7.08 3.93
CA CYS A 197 18.90 5.67 4.24
C CYS A 197 18.94 4.76 3.02
N GLY A 198 19.32 5.29 1.83
CA GLY A 198 19.42 4.53 0.58
C GLY A 198 18.09 4.29 -0.11
N SER A 199 18.11 3.49 -1.19
CA SER A 199 16.90 3.17 -1.95
C SER A 199 15.88 2.33 -1.16
N GLY A 200 16.29 1.70 -0.08
CA GLY A 200 15.38 1.01 0.84
C GLY A 200 14.37 1.92 1.53
N CYS A 201 14.64 3.25 1.59
CA CYS A 201 13.73 4.23 2.17
C CYS A 201 12.79 4.86 1.13
N ASP A 202 13.30 5.28 -0.03
CA ASP A 202 12.56 6.10 -1.00
C ASP A 202 12.48 5.50 -2.43
N GLY A 203 13.00 4.29 -2.62
CA GLY A 203 12.99 3.60 -3.90
C GLY A 203 13.94 4.16 -4.96
N GLN A 204 14.72 5.21 -4.66
CA GLN A 204 15.65 5.80 -5.61
C GLN A 204 17.04 5.18 -5.49
N PRO A 205 17.56 4.48 -6.51
CA PRO A 205 18.91 3.94 -6.50
C PRO A 205 19.96 5.05 -6.34
N ARG A 206 20.99 4.77 -5.56
CA ARG A 206 22.15 5.66 -5.38
C ARG A 206 23.30 5.20 -6.28
N PRO A 207 24.19 6.12 -6.74
CA PRO A 207 25.31 5.77 -7.60
C PRO A 207 26.31 4.76 -7.00
N TRP A 208 26.27 4.59 -5.69
CA TRP A 208 27.14 3.68 -4.95
C TRP A 208 26.47 2.34 -4.62
N GLU A 209 25.18 2.18 -4.93
CA GLU A 209 24.48 0.91 -4.77
C GLU A 209 24.92 -0.12 -5.82
N THR A 210 24.92 -1.37 -5.45
CA THR A 210 25.36 -2.49 -6.29
C THR A 210 24.21 -3.16 -7.03
N ASP A 211 24.51 -3.66 -8.24
CA ASP A 211 23.57 -4.50 -8.99
C ASP A 211 23.64 -6.01 -8.61
N ARG A 212 24.39 -6.35 -7.55
CA ARG A 212 24.46 -7.74 -7.09
C ARG A 212 23.08 -8.24 -6.66
N PRO A 213 22.79 -9.54 -6.92
CA PRO A 213 21.59 -10.15 -6.36
C PRO A 213 21.66 -10.17 -4.82
N GLY A 214 20.64 -9.63 -4.18
CA GLY A 214 20.46 -9.71 -2.73
C GLY A 214 19.30 -10.63 -2.37
N LEU A 215 18.58 -10.30 -1.30
CA LEU A 215 17.42 -11.07 -0.85
C LEU A 215 16.29 -10.96 -1.87
N SER A 216 15.78 -12.12 -2.33
CA SER A 216 14.65 -12.12 -3.26
C SER A 216 13.37 -11.58 -2.63
N ALA A 217 12.41 -11.11 -3.46
CA ALA A 217 11.11 -10.66 -2.97
C ALA A 217 10.38 -11.73 -2.13
N THR A 218 10.50 -13.00 -2.51
CA THR A 218 9.97 -14.13 -1.71
C THR A 218 10.71 -14.26 -0.38
N GLY A 219 12.04 -14.13 -0.37
CA GLY A 219 12.86 -14.15 0.83
C GLY A 219 12.51 -13.00 1.77
N ALA A 220 12.36 -11.77 1.26
CA ALA A 220 11.94 -10.60 2.02
C ALA A 220 10.56 -10.81 2.66
N ARG A 221 9.60 -11.34 1.90
CA ARG A 221 8.26 -11.67 2.41
C ARG A 221 8.29 -12.73 3.52
N LEU A 222 9.07 -13.80 3.35
CA LEU A 222 9.23 -14.82 4.39
C LEU A 222 9.88 -14.25 5.65
N THR A 223 10.90 -13.39 5.50
CA THR A 223 11.56 -12.70 6.62
C THR A 223 10.57 -11.79 7.35
N ALA A 224 9.73 -11.04 6.64
CA ALA A 224 8.69 -10.20 7.22
C ALA A 224 7.66 -11.04 8.00
N LEU A 225 7.17 -12.14 7.43
CA LEU A 225 6.23 -13.06 8.09
C LEU A 225 6.82 -13.70 9.34
N ASP A 226 8.08 -14.16 9.30
CA ASP A 226 8.77 -14.72 10.48
C ASP A 226 8.93 -13.67 11.58
N THR A 227 9.35 -12.46 11.19
CA THR A 227 9.48 -11.33 12.13
C THR A 227 8.14 -10.97 12.79
N ALA A 228 7.07 -10.88 12.02
CA ALA A 228 5.74 -10.56 12.53
C ALA A 228 5.23 -11.63 13.50
N ARG A 229 5.47 -12.92 13.22
CA ARG A 229 5.15 -14.02 14.15
C ARG A 229 5.92 -13.91 15.46
N ARG A 230 7.22 -13.64 15.41
CA ARG A 230 8.06 -13.44 16.61
C ARG A 230 7.60 -12.27 17.46
N ILE A 231 7.14 -11.18 16.84
CA ILE A 231 6.55 -10.04 17.54
C ILE A 231 5.29 -10.49 18.30
N ARG A 232 4.40 -11.25 17.67
CA ARG A 232 3.18 -11.75 18.32
C ARG A 232 3.48 -12.73 19.45
N GLU A 233 4.40 -13.67 19.24
CA GLU A 233 4.84 -14.61 20.29
C GLU A 233 5.37 -13.89 21.53
N ARG A 234 6.08 -12.77 21.35
CA ARG A 234 6.56 -11.96 22.48
C ARG A 234 5.44 -11.21 23.20
N LEU A 235 4.49 -10.65 22.47
CA LEU A 235 3.32 -10.03 23.07
C LEU A 235 2.55 -11.04 23.93
N ASP A 236 2.39 -12.29 23.44
CA ASP A 236 1.75 -13.37 24.19
C ASP A 236 2.54 -13.76 25.44
N ALA A 237 3.87 -13.65 25.39
CA ALA A 237 4.76 -13.84 26.55
C ALA A 237 4.81 -12.66 27.53
N ARG A 238 4.04 -11.57 27.25
CA ARG A 238 4.03 -10.32 27.99
C ARG A 238 5.36 -9.56 28.01
N ASP A 239 6.16 -9.77 26.98
CA ASP A 239 7.35 -8.97 26.73
C ASP A 239 6.96 -7.60 26.14
N ASP A 240 7.77 -6.60 26.44
CA ASP A 240 7.54 -5.24 25.94
C ASP A 240 7.96 -5.14 24.46
N VAL A 241 6.99 -4.80 23.59
CA VAL A 241 7.21 -4.58 22.16
C VAL A 241 6.59 -3.23 21.80
N PRO A 242 7.32 -2.32 21.14
CA PRO A 242 6.80 -1.02 20.73
C PRO A 242 5.53 -1.12 19.89
N ALA A 243 4.59 -0.17 20.11
CA ALA A 243 3.25 -0.21 19.54
C ALA A 243 3.24 -0.19 17.99
N GLY A 244 4.19 0.50 17.37
CA GLY A 244 4.31 0.54 15.90
C GLY A 244 4.68 -0.82 15.32
N TRP A 245 5.56 -1.58 15.99
CA TRP A 245 5.88 -2.95 15.58
C TRP A 245 4.71 -3.91 15.75
N LEU A 246 3.89 -3.73 16.78
CA LEU A 246 2.66 -4.52 16.94
C LEU A 246 1.68 -4.23 15.81
N ARG A 247 1.41 -2.96 15.50
CA ARG A 247 0.55 -2.59 14.37
C ARG A 247 1.05 -3.16 13.04
N TRP A 248 2.36 -3.05 12.79
CA TRP A 248 2.98 -3.61 11.59
C TRP A 248 2.84 -5.13 11.54
N ALA A 249 3.07 -5.85 12.64
CA ALA A 249 2.94 -7.30 12.68
C ALA A 249 1.50 -7.75 12.41
N ASP A 250 0.51 -7.02 12.94
CA ASP A 250 -0.89 -7.28 12.67
C ASP A 250 -1.22 -7.14 11.17
N GLN A 251 -0.75 -6.07 10.52
CA GLN A 251 -0.94 -5.86 9.08
C GLN A 251 -0.28 -6.97 8.24
N VAL A 252 0.94 -7.41 8.62
CA VAL A 252 1.66 -8.48 7.90
C VAL A 252 1.01 -9.84 8.08
N LEU A 253 0.47 -10.13 9.28
CA LEU A 253 -0.18 -11.40 9.62
C LEU A 253 -1.65 -11.43 9.26
N GLU A 254 -2.29 -10.27 9.03
CA GLU A 254 -3.62 -10.26 8.43
C GLU A 254 -3.57 -11.06 7.12
N PRO A 255 -4.45 -12.07 6.95
CA PRO A 255 -4.47 -12.82 5.72
C PRO A 255 -4.82 -11.85 4.59
N THR A 256 -3.82 -11.42 3.84
CA THR A 256 -4.04 -10.78 2.54
C THR A 256 -4.69 -11.84 1.67
N ILE A 257 -6.02 -11.91 1.74
CA ILE A 257 -6.79 -12.67 0.77
C ILE A 257 -6.48 -11.98 -0.55
N ASN A 258 -5.72 -12.66 -1.41
CA ASN A 258 -5.56 -12.20 -2.79
C ASN A 258 -6.96 -12.10 -3.37
N TRP A 259 -7.57 -10.94 -3.27
CA TRP A 259 -8.95 -10.68 -3.64
C TRP A 259 -9.21 -11.08 -5.10
N ARG A 260 -8.21 -10.95 -6.00
CA ARG A 260 -8.31 -11.36 -7.38
C ARG A 260 -8.51 -12.87 -7.48
N ARG A 261 -7.73 -13.65 -6.74
CA ARG A 261 -7.87 -15.10 -6.70
C ARG A 261 -9.17 -15.53 -6.03
N HIS A 262 -9.57 -14.84 -4.96
CA HIS A 262 -10.85 -15.10 -4.27
C HIS A 262 -12.03 -14.77 -5.16
N LEU A 263 -12.05 -13.62 -5.81
CA LEU A 263 -13.05 -13.20 -6.78
C LEU A 263 -13.15 -14.20 -7.94
N ALA A 264 -12.01 -14.55 -8.54
CA ALA A 264 -11.95 -15.52 -9.61
C ALA A 264 -12.51 -16.89 -9.21
N THR A 265 -12.18 -17.38 -8.01
CA THR A 265 -12.68 -18.65 -7.48
C THR A 265 -14.17 -18.59 -7.22
N THR A 266 -14.66 -17.49 -6.63
CA THR A 266 -16.08 -17.28 -6.32
C THR A 266 -16.92 -17.21 -7.60
N ILE A 267 -16.47 -16.50 -8.62
CA ILE A 267 -17.12 -16.43 -9.94
C ILE A 267 -17.16 -17.82 -10.60
N ARG A 268 -16.02 -18.54 -10.64
CA ARG A 268 -15.96 -19.89 -11.23
C ARG A 268 -16.93 -20.84 -10.52
N HIS A 269 -17.01 -20.77 -9.21
CA HIS A 269 -17.93 -21.61 -8.44
C HIS A 269 -19.40 -21.25 -8.72
N GLY A 270 -19.73 -19.95 -8.79
CA GLY A 270 -21.07 -19.49 -9.21
C GLY A 270 -21.46 -19.98 -10.58
N LEU A 271 -20.56 -19.87 -11.55
CA LEU A 271 -20.75 -20.36 -12.91
C LEU A 271 -20.88 -21.89 -12.99
N ALA A 272 -20.08 -22.65 -12.24
CA ALA A 272 -20.16 -24.11 -12.21
C ALA A 272 -21.51 -24.59 -11.67
N GLN A 273 -22.04 -23.93 -10.64
CA GLN A 273 -23.36 -24.23 -10.10
C GLN A 273 -24.51 -23.87 -11.07
N ALA A 274 -24.33 -22.77 -11.84
CA ALA A 274 -25.28 -22.36 -12.87
C ALA A 274 -25.22 -23.30 -14.11
N ALA A 275 -24.01 -23.73 -14.51
CA ALA A 275 -23.76 -24.61 -15.66
C ALA A 275 -24.24 -26.05 -15.47
N GLY A 276 -24.68 -26.46 -14.27
CA GLY A 276 -25.21 -27.81 -13.97
C GLY A 276 -26.50 -28.16 -14.71
N ARG A 277 -27.13 -27.22 -15.40
CA ARG A 277 -28.34 -27.43 -16.21
C ARG A 277 -27.95 -28.01 -17.58
N VAL A 278 -28.08 -29.31 -17.72
CA VAL A 278 -27.97 -29.99 -19.01
C VAL A 278 -29.36 -30.02 -19.63
N ASP A 279 -29.49 -29.50 -20.84
CA ASP A 279 -30.72 -29.52 -21.57
C ASP A 279 -30.58 -30.37 -22.84
N TYR A 280 -31.68 -30.88 -23.35
CA TYR A 280 -31.72 -31.65 -24.61
C TYR A 280 -31.92 -30.66 -25.76
N THR A 281 -31.11 -30.83 -26.84
CA THR A 281 -31.28 -30.06 -28.08
C THR A 281 -31.44 -30.96 -29.28
N TYR A 282 -32.38 -30.64 -30.14
CA TYR A 282 -32.54 -31.25 -31.46
C TYR A 282 -31.76 -30.48 -32.55
N ARG A 283 -31.13 -29.34 -32.23
CA ARG A 283 -30.31 -28.55 -33.18
C ARG A 283 -29.11 -29.33 -33.71
N THR A 284 -28.58 -30.22 -32.89
CA THR A 284 -27.48 -31.10 -33.24
C THR A 284 -27.91 -32.50 -32.81
N PRO A 285 -28.22 -33.41 -33.74
CA PRO A 285 -28.60 -34.78 -33.41
C PRO A 285 -27.48 -35.48 -32.62
N SER A 286 -27.87 -36.37 -31.71
CA SER A 286 -26.92 -37.23 -31.01
C SER A 286 -26.15 -38.10 -32.02
N ARG A 287 -24.86 -38.31 -31.81
CA ARG A 287 -24.06 -39.25 -32.59
C ARG A 287 -24.66 -40.67 -32.59
N ARG A 288 -25.45 -41.02 -31.61
CA ARG A 288 -26.18 -42.28 -31.51
C ARG A 288 -27.39 -42.36 -32.47
N ALA A 289 -27.85 -41.22 -33.01
CA ALA A 289 -28.91 -41.20 -34.00
C ALA A 289 -28.54 -41.91 -35.28
N ALA A 290 -27.26 -42.00 -35.66
CA ALA A 290 -26.76 -42.73 -36.81
C ALA A 290 -27.01 -44.27 -36.74
N ALA A 291 -27.19 -44.81 -35.52
CA ALA A 291 -27.48 -46.22 -35.30
C ALA A 291 -28.97 -46.58 -35.35
N LEU A 292 -29.84 -45.57 -35.46
CA LEU A 292 -31.31 -45.71 -35.40
C LEU A 292 -31.96 -45.01 -36.60
N PRO A 293 -32.05 -45.67 -37.78
CA PRO A 293 -32.64 -45.07 -38.97
C PRO A 293 -34.07 -44.59 -38.73
N GLY A 294 -34.36 -43.33 -39.08
CA GLY A 294 -35.69 -42.72 -38.93
C GLY A 294 -35.97 -42.12 -37.56
N ILE A 295 -35.02 -42.20 -36.57
CA ILE A 295 -35.20 -41.64 -35.25
C ILE A 295 -34.16 -40.55 -34.99
N VAL A 296 -34.61 -39.31 -34.76
CA VAL A 296 -33.70 -38.21 -34.37
C VAL A 296 -33.62 -38.17 -32.84
N LEU A 297 -32.47 -38.56 -32.30
CA LEU A 297 -32.22 -38.47 -30.87
C LEU A 297 -31.62 -37.08 -30.54
N PRO A 298 -32.12 -36.41 -29.49
CA PRO A 298 -31.52 -35.13 -29.03
C PRO A 298 -30.10 -35.35 -28.50
N SER A 299 -29.24 -34.36 -28.69
CA SER A 299 -27.96 -34.32 -27.99
C SER A 299 -28.07 -33.53 -26.68
N LEU A 300 -27.19 -33.83 -25.73
CA LEU A 300 -27.04 -33.04 -24.52
C LEU A 300 -26.35 -31.72 -24.85
N HIS A 301 -26.98 -30.63 -24.57
CA HIS A 301 -26.43 -29.28 -24.69
C HIS A 301 -26.22 -28.68 -23.32
N ARG A 302 -25.02 -28.15 -23.08
CA ARG A 302 -24.76 -27.31 -21.92
C ARG A 302 -24.79 -25.87 -22.39
N PRO A 303 -25.86 -25.11 -22.10
CA PRO A 303 -25.89 -23.70 -22.44
C PRO A 303 -24.77 -22.98 -21.67
N ALA A 304 -24.05 -22.10 -22.36
CA ALA A 304 -23.11 -21.21 -21.67
C ALA A 304 -23.89 -20.29 -20.74
N PRO A 305 -23.50 -20.18 -19.45
CA PRO A 305 -24.21 -19.36 -18.49
C PRO A 305 -24.22 -17.89 -18.93
N SER A 306 -25.34 -17.23 -18.69
CA SER A 306 -25.51 -15.80 -18.90
C SER A 306 -25.06 -15.04 -17.66
N VAL A 307 -24.29 -13.96 -17.86
CA VAL A 307 -23.70 -13.17 -16.77
C VAL A 307 -24.09 -11.71 -16.93
N THR A 308 -24.55 -11.10 -15.86
CA THR A 308 -24.74 -9.63 -15.78
C THR A 308 -23.79 -9.06 -14.75
N VAL A 309 -23.07 -8.00 -15.11
CA VAL A 309 -22.22 -7.22 -14.22
C VAL A 309 -22.94 -5.92 -13.90
N LEU A 310 -23.26 -5.71 -12.64
CA LEU A 310 -23.77 -4.44 -12.14
C LEU A 310 -22.60 -3.60 -11.63
N ILE A 311 -22.51 -2.37 -12.07
CA ILE A 311 -21.47 -1.44 -11.70
C ILE A 311 -22.11 -0.26 -10.99
N ASP A 312 -21.72 -0.09 -9.74
CA ASP A 312 -22.03 1.10 -8.98
C ASP A 312 -21.16 2.26 -9.50
N THR A 313 -21.79 3.36 -9.91
CA THR A 313 -21.14 4.55 -10.44
C THR A 313 -21.28 5.75 -9.52
N SER A 314 -21.46 5.53 -8.22
CA SER A 314 -21.45 6.58 -7.21
C SER A 314 -20.10 7.29 -7.12
N GLY A 315 -20.13 8.58 -6.77
CA GLY A 315 -18.93 9.41 -6.69
C GLY A 315 -17.93 9.02 -5.59
N SER A 316 -18.27 8.03 -4.72
CA SER A 316 -17.39 7.48 -3.68
C SER A 316 -16.41 6.42 -4.21
N ILE A 317 -16.61 5.91 -5.43
CA ILE A 317 -15.80 4.83 -6.00
C ILE A 317 -14.64 5.38 -6.80
N THR A 318 -13.42 4.94 -6.47
CA THR A 318 -12.22 5.29 -7.20
C THR A 318 -12.18 4.56 -8.56
N GLU A 319 -12.07 5.31 -9.65
CA GLU A 319 -12.04 4.76 -11.02
C GLU A 319 -10.94 3.70 -11.22
N GLY A 320 -9.78 3.88 -10.59
CA GLY A 320 -8.65 2.95 -10.67
C GLY A 320 -8.99 1.57 -10.12
N LEU A 321 -9.61 1.49 -8.93
CA LEU A 321 -9.97 0.22 -8.28
C LEU A 321 -11.12 -0.47 -9.04
N LEU A 322 -12.10 0.29 -9.49
CA LEU A 322 -13.18 -0.21 -10.34
C LEU A 322 -12.65 -0.79 -11.65
N GLY A 323 -11.70 -0.10 -12.29
CA GLY A 323 -11.03 -0.57 -13.51
C GLY A 323 -10.29 -1.89 -13.30
N GLN A 324 -9.57 -2.04 -12.18
CA GLN A 324 -8.89 -3.29 -11.82
C GLN A 324 -9.89 -4.42 -11.59
N ALA A 325 -10.97 -4.18 -10.83
CA ALA A 325 -12.00 -5.18 -10.58
C ALA A 325 -12.70 -5.66 -11.87
N LEU A 326 -13.01 -4.73 -12.77
CA LEU A 326 -13.60 -5.05 -14.08
C LEU A 326 -12.64 -5.84 -14.99
N ALA A 327 -11.36 -5.51 -14.97
CA ALA A 327 -10.34 -6.25 -15.73
C ALA A 327 -10.27 -7.69 -15.24
N GLU A 328 -10.27 -7.92 -13.93
CA GLU A 328 -10.24 -9.25 -13.34
C GLU A 328 -11.51 -10.06 -13.64
N VAL A 329 -12.69 -9.47 -13.45
CA VAL A 329 -13.98 -10.09 -13.79
C VAL A 329 -13.98 -10.53 -15.26
N THR A 330 -13.55 -9.65 -16.17
CA THR A 330 -13.48 -9.93 -17.61
C THR A 330 -12.47 -11.03 -17.93
N GLY A 331 -11.31 -11.04 -17.29
CA GLY A 331 -10.30 -12.08 -17.40
C GLY A 331 -10.84 -13.45 -17.02
N VAL A 332 -11.53 -13.54 -15.87
CA VAL A 332 -12.15 -14.78 -15.38
C VAL A 332 -13.24 -15.26 -16.34
N LEU A 333 -14.14 -14.38 -16.77
CA LEU A 333 -15.24 -14.72 -17.66
C LEU A 333 -14.72 -15.24 -19.02
N ARG A 334 -13.65 -14.64 -19.55
CA ARG A 334 -12.97 -15.12 -20.76
C ARG A 334 -12.35 -16.51 -20.56
N ALA A 335 -11.65 -16.73 -19.43
CA ALA A 335 -10.99 -18.00 -19.14
C ALA A 335 -11.98 -19.18 -19.02
N VAL A 336 -13.21 -18.94 -18.56
CA VAL A 336 -14.28 -19.95 -18.50
C VAL A 336 -15.15 -20.01 -19.76
N GLY A 337 -14.77 -19.33 -20.84
CA GLY A 337 -15.45 -19.39 -22.14
C GLY A 337 -16.73 -18.56 -22.23
N VAL A 338 -17.04 -17.72 -21.24
CA VAL A 338 -18.21 -16.83 -21.25
C VAL A 338 -17.95 -15.57 -22.08
N GLY A 339 -16.67 -15.15 -22.23
CA GLY A 339 -16.27 -13.86 -22.83
C GLY A 339 -16.55 -13.70 -24.34
N ARG A 340 -16.99 -14.74 -25.04
CA ARG A 340 -17.47 -14.66 -26.44
C ARG A 340 -18.99 -14.57 -26.58
N ARG A 341 -19.75 -14.68 -25.47
CA ARG A 341 -21.21 -14.67 -25.46
C ARG A 341 -21.73 -13.73 -24.38
N LYS A 342 -22.14 -12.54 -24.80
CA LYS A 342 -23.04 -11.62 -24.11
C LYS A 342 -22.91 -11.57 -22.58
N VAL A 343 -21.82 -10.97 -22.12
CA VAL A 343 -21.81 -10.40 -20.76
C VAL A 343 -22.55 -9.08 -20.86
N THR A 344 -23.63 -8.95 -20.12
CA THR A 344 -24.40 -7.71 -20.01
C THR A 344 -23.79 -6.89 -18.88
N VAL A 345 -23.56 -5.60 -19.12
CA VAL A 345 -23.12 -4.65 -18.10
C VAL A 345 -24.21 -3.60 -17.90
N ILE A 346 -24.53 -3.32 -16.67
CA ILE A 346 -25.48 -2.29 -16.26
C ILE A 346 -24.78 -1.40 -15.25
N SER A 347 -24.61 -0.13 -15.59
CA SER A 347 -24.19 0.89 -14.63
C SER A 347 -25.41 1.39 -13.86
N CYS A 348 -25.25 1.62 -12.58
CA CYS A 348 -26.28 2.04 -11.67
C CYS A 348 -25.79 3.20 -10.80
N ASP A 349 -26.59 4.28 -10.76
CA ASP A 349 -26.57 5.25 -9.68
C ASP A 349 -27.98 5.24 -9.01
N ALA A 350 -28.62 6.38 -8.84
CA ALA A 350 -30.05 6.43 -8.42
C ALA A 350 -31.02 5.76 -9.41
N GLN A 351 -30.54 5.44 -10.63
CA GLN A 351 -31.28 4.77 -11.70
C GLN A 351 -30.40 3.73 -12.39
N ALA A 352 -30.99 2.68 -12.96
CA ALA A 352 -30.28 1.75 -13.82
C ALA A 352 -30.22 2.28 -15.25
N TYR A 353 -29.00 2.32 -15.81
CA TYR A 353 -28.80 2.67 -17.20
C TYR A 353 -29.03 1.49 -18.14
N ARG A 354 -29.19 1.78 -19.43
CA ARG A 354 -29.48 0.76 -20.44
C ARG A 354 -28.42 -0.35 -20.42
N PRO A 355 -28.83 -1.63 -20.45
CA PRO A 355 -27.91 -2.75 -20.51
C PRO A 355 -27.00 -2.64 -21.74
N GLN A 356 -25.71 -2.77 -21.55
CA GLN A 356 -24.69 -2.75 -22.60
C GLN A 356 -24.10 -4.16 -22.75
N THR A 357 -23.85 -4.60 -23.98
CA THR A 357 -23.14 -5.86 -24.22
C THR A 357 -21.64 -5.62 -24.21
N LEU A 358 -20.92 -6.29 -23.33
CA LEU A 358 -19.48 -6.08 -23.17
C LEU A 358 -18.71 -6.81 -24.28
N ALA A 359 -18.29 -6.09 -25.31
CA ALA A 359 -17.31 -6.57 -26.29
C ALA A 359 -15.87 -6.32 -25.81
N ARG A 360 -15.61 -5.15 -25.23
CA ARG A 360 -14.34 -4.74 -24.58
C ARG A 360 -14.65 -3.79 -23.42
N ILE A 361 -13.76 -3.80 -22.39
CA ILE A 361 -13.88 -2.86 -21.24
C ILE A 361 -13.76 -1.41 -21.70
N THR A 362 -12.96 -1.14 -22.72
CA THR A 362 -12.75 0.19 -23.30
C THR A 362 -14.00 0.80 -23.95
N ASP A 363 -15.00 -0.01 -24.24
CA ASP A 363 -16.23 0.42 -24.93
C ASP A 363 -17.34 0.77 -23.92
N LEU A 364 -17.08 0.64 -22.60
CA LEU A 364 -18.03 0.93 -21.56
C LEU A 364 -18.17 2.45 -21.37
N GLN A 365 -19.37 2.96 -21.62
CA GLN A 365 -19.77 4.29 -21.21
C GLN A 365 -20.41 4.17 -19.82
N LEU A 366 -19.64 4.52 -18.79
CA LEU A 366 -20.15 4.60 -17.42
C LEU A 366 -20.91 5.93 -17.32
N GLY A 367 -22.23 5.86 -17.24
CA GLY A 367 -23.04 7.01 -16.85
C GLY A 367 -23.22 7.01 -15.34
N GLY A 368 -23.20 8.17 -14.69
CA GLY A 368 -23.47 8.28 -13.27
C GLY A 368 -22.76 9.47 -12.62
N GLY A 369 -22.89 9.61 -11.32
CA GLY A 369 -22.35 10.70 -10.50
C GLY A 369 -23.31 11.14 -9.38
N GLY A 370 -24.42 10.44 -9.21
CA GLY A 370 -25.41 10.65 -8.17
C GLY A 370 -25.31 9.65 -7.00
N GLY A 371 -26.37 9.59 -6.18
CA GLY A 371 -26.51 8.56 -5.14
C GLY A 371 -26.80 7.19 -5.78
N THR A 372 -26.51 6.08 -5.06
CA THR A 372 -26.65 4.72 -5.60
C THR A 372 -27.90 4.02 -5.07
N ASP A 373 -28.63 3.35 -5.96
CA ASP A 373 -29.67 2.37 -5.60
C ASP A 373 -29.53 1.10 -6.45
N LEU A 374 -28.80 0.12 -5.92
CA LEU A 374 -28.59 -1.16 -6.61
C LEU A 374 -29.86 -1.96 -6.82
N ARG A 375 -30.97 -1.70 -6.10
CA ARG A 375 -32.25 -2.35 -6.33
C ARG A 375 -32.73 -2.17 -7.76
N ALA A 376 -32.60 -0.94 -8.30
CA ALA A 376 -32.90 -0.65 -9.69
C ALA A 376 -32.04 -1.46 -10.68
N GLY A 377 -30.75 -1.64 -10.38
CA GLY A 377 -29.85 -2.47 -11.18
C GLY A 377 -30.24 -3.95 -11.18
N PHE A 378 -30.62 -4.49 -10.03
CA PHE A 378 -31.09 -5.87 -9.93
C PHE A 378 -32.42 -6.08 -10.69
N GLU A 379 -33.35 -5.13 -10.62
CA GLU A 379 -34.59 -5.14 -11.37
C GLU A 379 -34.33 -5.10 -12.87
N ALA A 380 -33.47 -4.20 -13.32
CA ALA A 380 -33.08 -4.09 -14.73
C ALA A 380 -32.40 -5.38 -15.26
N ALA A 381 -31.54 -6.01 -14.45
CA ALA A 381 -30.91 -7.26 -14.78
C ALA A 381 -31.92 -8.41 -14.96
N GLN A 382 -33.02 -8.41 -14.20
CA GLN A 382 -34.06 -9.41 -14.31
C GLN A 382 -35.10 -9.13 -15.43
N ALA A 383 -35.29 -7.83 -15.75
CA ALA A 383 -36.26 -7.41 -16.77
C ALA A 383 -35.68 -7.50 -18.22
N SER A 384 -34.36 -7.58 -18.39
CA SER A 384 -33.66 -7.50 -19.69
C SER A 384 -33.77 -8.77 -20.55
N GLY A 385 -34.65 -9.70 -20.24
CA GLY A 385 -34.86 -10.97 -20.95
C GLY A 385 -34.91 -12.14 -19.97
N PRO A 386 -34.44 -13.35 -20.37
CA PRO A 386 -34.35 -14.45 -19.40
C PRO A 386 -33.36 -14.05 -18.29
N PRO A 387 -33.73 -14.28 -16.99
CA PRO A 387 -32.89 -13.91 -15.86
C PRO A 387 -31.47 -14.46 -16.01
N PRO A 388 -30.43 -13.68 -15.70
CA PRO A 388 -29.05 -14.14 -15.80
C PRO A 388 -28.77 -15.27 -14.80
N ASP A 389 -27.90 -16.19 -15.16
CA ASP A 389 -27.47 -17.27 -14.27
C ASP A 389 -26.58 -16.76 -13.14
N LEU A 390 -25.79 -15.71 -13.42
CA LEU A 390 -24.91 -15.07 -12.45
C LEU A 390 -25.00 -13.54 -12.57
N ILE A 391 -25.15 -12.88 -11.43
CA ILE A 391 -25.01 -11.42 -11.28
C ILE A 391 -23.75 -11.16 -10.47
N ILE A 392 -22.89 -10.28 -10.98
CA ILE A 392 -21.70 -9.77 -10.29
C ILE A 392 -21.95 -8.29 -10.03
N ALA A 393 -22.02 -7.88 -8.76
CA ALA A 393 -22.17 -6.48 -8.38
C ALA A 393 -20.84 -5.94 -7.85
N LEU A 394 -20.36 -4.83 -8.41
CA LEU A 394 -19.19 -4.09 -7.95
C LEU A 394 -19.66 -2.77 -7.35
N THR A 395 -19.44 -2.57 -6.05
CA THR A 395 -19.97 -1.44 -5.27
C THR A 395 -19.11 -1.17 -4.04
N ASP A 396 -19.22 0.01 -3.47
CA ASP A 396 -18.69 0.32 -2.13
C ASP A 396 -19.56 -0.25 -1.00
N GLY A 397 -20.76 -0.79 -1.32
CA GLY A 397 -21.68 -1.39 -0.36
C GLY A 397 -22.49 -0.41 0.47
N ARG A 398 -22.42 0.90 0.17
CA ARG A 398 -23.20 1.97 0.85
C ARG A 398 -24.50 2.27 0.12
N THR A 399 -25.22 1.24 -0.26
CA THR A 399 -26.39 1.30 -1.14
C THR A 399 -27.52 0.46 -0.59
N PRO A 400 -28.79 0.79 -0.86
CA PRO A 400 -29.91 -0.10 -0.59
C PRO A 400 -29.82 -1.39 -1.41
N TRP A 401 -30.11 -2.53 -0.76
CA TRP A 401 -30.13 -3.84 -1.37
C TRP A 401 -31.55 -4.38 -1.49
N PRO A 402 -31.83 -5.28 -2.45
CA PRO A 402 -33.08 -6.02 -2.46
C PRO A 402 -33.27 -6.85 -1.18
N ASP A 403 -34.46 -6.85 -0.63
CA ASP A 403 -34.78 -7.62 0.59
C ASP A 403 -34.62 -9.13 0.41
N ARG A 404 -34.78 -9.62 -0.83
CA ARG A 404 -34.70 -11.04 -1.17
C ARG A 404 -33.72 -11.27 -2.34
N PRO A 405 -33.03 -12.43 -2.36
CA PRO A 405 -32.18 -12.78 -3.48
C PRO A 405 -32.99 -12.92 -4.78
N PRO A 406 -32.40 -12.60 -5.93
CA PRO A 406 -33.00 -12.89 -7.23
C PRO A 406 -33.34 -14.38 -7.39
N THR A 407 -34.52 -14.69 -7.86
CA THR A 407 -35.09 -16.07 -7.81
C THR A 407 -34.34 -17.10 -8.67
N ARG A 408 -33.60 -16.69 -9.68
CA ARG A 408 -32.94 -17.59 -10.64
C ARG A 408 -31.47 -17.31 -10.84
N SER A 409 -30.95 -16.24 -10.24
CA SER A 409 -29.58 -15.79 -10.42
C SER A 409 -28.75 -16.06 -9.16
N ARG A 410 -27.53 -16.49 -9.31
CA ARG A 410 -26.53 -16.43 -8.24
C ARG A 410 -25.97 -15.01 -8.17
N VAL A 411 -25.61 -14.55 -6.97
CA VAL A 411 -25.07 -13.21 -6.79
C VAL A 411 -23.70 -13.29 -6.14
N VAL A 412 -22.74 -12.58 -6.75
CA VAL A 412 -21.42 -12.32 -6.20
C VAL A 412 -21.27 -10.81 -6.06
N VAL A 413 -20.90 -10.36 -4.88
CA VAL A 413 -20.67 -8.94 -4.58
C VAL A 413 -19.17 -8.73 -4.39
N GLY A 414 -18.58 -7.85 -5.18
CA GLY A 414 -17.24 -7.30 -4.98
C GLY A 414 -17.36 -5.97 -4.25
N LEU A 415 -17.01 -5.94 -2.96
CA LEU A 415 -16.98 -4.72 -2.16
C LEU A 415 -15.69 -3.97 -2.40
N LEU A 416 -15.79 -2.74 -2.87
CA LEU A 416 -14.67 -1.85 -3.19
C LEU A 416 -14.24 -0.98 -1.98
N ASP A 417 -15.02 -0.98 -0.89
CA ASP A 417 -14.72 -0.29 0.35
C ASP A 417 -14.73 -1.29 1.53
N LYS A 418 -13.75 -1.19 2.42
CA LYS A 418 -13.63 -2.03 3.63
C LYS A 418 -14.79 -1.85 4.61
N GLY A 419 -15.45 -0.68 4.61
CA GLY A 419 -16.62 -0.37 5.43
C GLY A 419 -17.96 -0.73 4.81
N GLY A 420 -17.98 -1.25 3.59
CA GLY A 420 -19.17 -1.60 2.85
C GLY A 420 -19.86 -2.85 3.39
N GLN A 421 -21.19 -2.93 3.21
CA GLN A 421 -21.98 -4.09 3.63
C GLN A 421 -22.67 -4.72 2.42
N ALA A 422 -22.69 -6.05 2.40
CA ALA A 422 -23.42 -6.82 1.42
C ALA A 422 -24.49 -7.68 2.12
N PRO A 423 -25.59 -8.02 1.43
CA PRO A 423 -26.64 -8.84 2.02
C PRO A 423 -26.15 -10.27 2.27
N ALA A 424 -26.61 -10.88 3.36
CA ALA A 424 -26.19 -12.24 3.78
C ALA A 424 -26.50 -13.34 2.74
N TRP A 425 -27.43 -13.09 1.82
CA TRP A 425 -27.78 -14.03 0.75
C TRP A 425 -26.80 -13.98 -0.45
N ALA A 426 -25.91 -12.99 -0.54
CA ALA A 426 -24.91 -12.87 -1.60
C ALA A 426 -23.57 -13.46 -1.16
N ARG A 427 -22.77 -13.93 -2.13
CA ARG A 427 -21.36 -14.26 -1.88
C ARG A 427 -20.53 -13.01 -2.03
N THR A 428 -19.85 -12.64 -0.95
CA THR A 428 -19.08 -11.39 -0.90
C THR A 428 -17.60 -11.65 -1.04
N VAL A 429 -16.92 -10.79 -1.79
CA VAL A 429 -15.46 -10.71 -1.92
C VAL A 429 -15.06 -9.27 -1.64
N GLN A 430 -14.24 -9.07 -0.62
CA GLN A 430 -13.65 -7.76 -0.36
C GLN A 430 -12.57 -7.50 -1.41
N ILE A 431 -12.71 -6.41 -2.16
CA ILE A 431 -11.76 -5.91 -3.14
C ILE A 431 -11.07 -4.72 -2.48
N GLY A 432 -9.77 -4.79 -2.27
CA GLY A 432 -9.00 -3.72 -1.65
C GLY A 432 -7.67 -3.57 -2.37
N GLU A 433 -6.99 -2.47 -2.12
CA GLU A 433 -5.60 -2.30 -2.52
C GLU A 433 -4.73 -3.28 -1.72
N GLU A 434 -3.84 -3.97 -2.46
CA GLU A 434 -2.75 -4.78 -1.89
C GLU A 434 -1.71 -3.88 -1.26
#